data_37184f8959bd143e700e93ed62345ddd
#
_entry.id   37184f8959bd143e700e93ed62345ddd
#
_cell.length_a   1.000
_cell.length_b   1.000
_cell.length_c   1.000
_cell.angle_alpha   90.00
_cell.angle_beta   90.00
_cell.angle_gamma   90.00
#
_symmetry.space_group_name_H-M   'P 1'
#
loop_
_entity.id
_entity.type
_entity.pdbx_description
1 polymer ?
#
loop_
_entity_poly.entity_id
_entity_poly.type
_entity_poly.pdbx_seq_one_letter_code
_entity_poly.pdbx_strand_id
1 'polypeptide(L)'
;MLDINSVFEDAQAYVMLSRVQQLEQVFILGVLEESKIRTSRVALYELQRMKSLSANTNPSPWQKVQHDALKIVSLNCAGLAPHFTDILNDEHVMNADIIHLSETSLMDQDEQSFEIEGFHSHFITVGNGKGLVTYFKQEVVQHELDIKEKNMQIIKFTSSQLDLVNVYRSNNGHSVELLNHILKMIRQDKPTLITGDFNICYLKNQNNRMSQGLERNLFKQLVKEATHIRGGLIDHAYWKDTMRVWLDPAIERYSPYYSDHDGICITLTKHSLDKESKGG
;
A
#
# COMPACT_ATOMS: atom_id res chain seq x y z
N MET A 1 25.24 -22.57 -23.71
CA MET A 1 25.60 -23.77 -22.95
C MET A 1 25.04 -23.60 -21.54
N LEU A 2 24.25 -24.56 -21.08
CA LEU A 2 23.57 -24.59 -19.78
C LEU A 2 24.24 -25.61 -18.89
N ASP A 3 24.87 -25.18 -17.79
CA ASP A 3 25.40 -26.09 -16.77
C ASP A 3 24.36 -26.31 -15.68
N ILE A 4 23.68 -27.45 -15.78
CA ILE A 4 22.61 -27.82 -14.78
C ILE A 4 23.21 -28.20 -13.44
N ASN A 5 24.49 -28.55 -13.38
CA ASN A 5 25.10 -28.85 -12.07
C ASN A 5 25.30 -27.60 -11.21
N SER A 6 25.32 -26.40 -11.84
CA SER A 6 25.41 -25.12 -11.14
C SER A 6 24.05 -24.55 -10.71
N VAL A 7 22.93 -25.22 -11.01
CA VAL A 7 21.58 -24.78 -10.58
C VAL A 7 21.39 -25.10 -9.09
N PHE A 8 21.28 -24.07 -8.30
CA PHE A 8 21.10 -24.17 -6.82
C PHE A 8 19.86 -23.44 -6.28
N GLU A 9 19.27 -22.56 -7.07
CA GLU A 9 18.07 -21.79 -6.65
C GLU A 9 16.83 -22.16 -7.45
N ASP A 10 15.67 -21.93 -6.85
CA ASP A 10 14.37 -22.10 -7.49
C ASP A 10 14.25 -21.18 -8.72
N ALA A 11 13.64 -21.66 -9.78
CA ALA A 11 13.45 -20.98 -11.07
C ALA A 11 14.74 -20.62 -11.84
N GLN A 12 15.94 -20.89 -11.35
CA GLN A 12 17.18 -20.56 -12.04
C GLN A 12 17.29 -21.25 -13.40
N ALA A 13 16.89 -22.53 -13.48
CA ALA A 13 16.84 -23.27 -14.76
C ALA A 13 15.89 -22.60 -15.77
N TYR A 14 14.75 -22.10 -15.33
CA TYR A 14 13.80 -21.37 -16.18
C TYR A 14 14.41 -20.06 -16.72
N VAL A 15 15.05 -19.28 -15.86
CA VAL A 15 15.71 -18.03 -16.28
C VAL A 15 16.79 -18.28 -17.32
N MET A 16 17.56 -19.36 -17.16
CA MET A 16 18.58 -19.74 -18.12
C MET A 16 17.98 -20.16 -19.47
N LEU A 17 16.89 -20.94 -19.45
CA LEU A 17 16.21 -21.41 -20.66
C LEU A 17 15.44 -20.26 -21.36
N SER A 18 14.85 -19.34 -20.64
CA SER A 18 14.09 -18.23 -21.22
C SER A 18 14.94 -17.21 -22.00
N ARG A 19 16.26 -17.26 -21.85
CA ARG A 19 17.20 -16.39 -22.59
C ARG A 19 17.65 -16.96 -23.93
N VAL A 20 17.17 -18.15 -24.29
CA VAL A 20 17.53 -18.82 -25.54
C VAL A 20 16.42 -18.55 -26.56
N GLN A 21 16.79 -18.08 -27.73
CA GLN A 21 15.85 -17.76 -28.81
C GLN A 21 15.32 -18.99 -29.56
N GLN A 22 16.12 -20.04 -29.64
CA GLN A 22 15.78 -21.28 -30.34
C GLN A 22 16.27 -22.50 -29.55
N LEU A 23 15.45 -23.54 -29.50
CA LEU A 23 15.72 -24.76 -28.71
C LEU A 23 16.99 -25.49 -29.18
N GLU A 24 17.29 -25.43 -30.49
CA GLU A 24 18.46 -26.03 -31.12
C GLU A 24 19.79 -25.41 -30.65
N GLN A 25 19.74 -24.24 -30.03
CA GLN A 25 20.90 -23.53 -29.46
C GLN A 25 21.20 -23.94 -28.02
N VAL A 26 20.39 -24.81 -27.44
CA VAL A 26 20.55 -25.25 -26.04
C VAL A 26 21.48 -26.41 -25.94
N PHE A 27 22.62 -26.23 -25.30
CA PHE A 27 23.54 -27.31 -24.94
C PHE A 27 23.50 -27.48 -23.43
N ILE A 28 23.10 -28.66 -22.95
CA ILE A 28 22.99 -28.98 -21.53
C ILE A 28 24.23 -29.73 -21.09
N LEU A 29 24.95 -29.22 -20.12
CA LEU A 29 26.04 -29.92 -19.42
C LEU A 29 25.49 -30.55 -18.14
N GLY A 30 25.67 -31.85 -18.02
CA GLY A 30 25.21 -32.62 -16.85
C GLY A 30 23.96 -33.44 -17.12
N VAL A 31 23.45 -34.08 -16.10
CA VAL A 31 22.22 -34.89 -16.14
C VAL A 31 21.05 -34.01 -15.78
N LEU A 32 20.04 -33.95 -16.65
CA LEU A 32 18.81 -33.27 -16.41
C LEU A 32 17.94 -34.11 -15.44
N GLU A 33 18.05 -33.82 -14.17
CA GLU A 33 17.21 -34.43 -13.14
C GLU A 33 16.03 -33.53 -12.81
N GLU A 34 14.83 -34.10 -12.72
CA GLU A 34 13.61 -33.36 -12.39
C GLU A 34 13.73 -32.62 -11.02
N SER A 35 14.48 -33.19 -10.10
CA SER A 35 14.78 -32.59 -8.80
C SER A 35 15.52 -31.25 -8.85
N LYS A 36 16.21 -30.97 -9.98
CA LYS A 36 16.95 -29.73 -10.20
C LYS A 36 16.14 -28.67 -10.93
N ILE A 37 14.98 -29.05 -11.51
CA ILE A 37 14.04 -28.10 -12.13
C ILE A 37 12.99 -27.73 -11.09
N ARG A 38 13.34 -26.78 -10.24
CA ARG A 38 12.44 -26.30 -9.19
C ARG A 38 11.73 -25.03 -9.62
N THR A 39 10.43 -24.99 -9.41
CA THR A 39 9.62 -23.80 -9.65
C THR A 39 9.61 -22.94 -8.38
N SER A 40 9.86 -21.65 -8.54
CA SER A 40 9.72 -20.72 -7.42
C SER A 40 8.31 -20.78 -6.86
N ARG A 41 8.20 -21.00 -5.54
CA ARG A 41 6.90 -20.96 -4.85
C ARG A 41 6.22 -19.61 -5.00
N VAL A 42 7.00 -18.54 -5.04
CA VAL A 42 6.51 -17.18 -5.26
C VAL A 42 5.92 -17.05 -6.68
N ALA A 43 6.59 -17.59 -7.70
CA ALA A 43 6.06 -17.59 -9.07
C ALA A 43 4.79 -18.46 -9.22
N LEU A 44 4.69 -19.59 -8.51
CA LEU A 44 3.47 -20.41 -8.50
C LEU A 44 2.31 -19.69 -7.82
N TYR A 45 2.58 -19.04 -6.69
CA TYR A 45 1.59 -18.23 -5.99
C TYR A 45 1.09 -17.09 -6.90
N GLU A 46 2.01 -16.40 -7.57
CA GLU A 46 1.68 -15.33 -8.49
C GLU A 46 0.88 -15.80 -9.70
N LEU A 47 1.24 -16.94 -10.29
CA LEU A 47 0.45 -17.56 -11.35
C LEU A 47 -0.96 -17.95 -10.90
N GLN A 48 -1.12 -18.45 -9.68
CA GLN A 48 -2.44 -18.74 -9.09
C GLN A 48 -3.23 -17.46 -8.86
N ARG A 49 -2.59 -16.41 -8.37
CA ARG A 49 -3.18 -15.08 -8.20
C ARG A 49 -3.65 -14.50 -9.55
N MET A 50 -2.80 -14.51 -10.56
CA MET A 50 -3.15 -14.05 -11.92
C MET A 50 -4.32 -14.85 -12.51
N LYS A 51 -4.35 -16.17 -12.32
CA LYS A 51 -5.47 -17.02 -12.76
C LYS A 51 -6.76 -16.69 -12.03
N SER A 52 -6.71 -16.41 -10.72
CA SER A 52 -7.88 -16.01 -9.95
C SER A 52 -8.40 -14.63 -10.35
N LEU A 53 -7.51 -13.71 -10.70
CA LEU A 53 -7.86 -12.38 -11.23
C LEU A 53 -8.49 -12.48 -12.63
N SER A 54 -7.93 -13.31 -13.51
CA SER A 54 -8.50 -13.52 -14.86
C SER A 54 -9.85 -14.25 -14.87
N ALA A 55 -10.13 -15.06 -13.85
CA ALA A 55 -11.42 -15.71 -13.67
C ALA A 55 -12.51 -14.75 -13.14
N ASN A 56 -12.13 -13.67 -12.47
CA ASN A 56 -13.02 -12.60 -12.01
C ASN A 56 -13.11 -11.49 -13.06
N THR A 57 -13.87 -11.73 -14.13
CA THR A 57 -14.15 -10.73 -15.18
C THR A 57 -15.12 -9.62 -14.76
N ASN A 58 -15.49 -9.54 -13.49
CA ASN A 58 -16.18 -8.36 -12.99
C ASN A 58 -15.18 -7.21 -12.91
N PRO A 59 -15.44 -6.07 -13.57
CA PRO A 59 -14.59 -4.89 -13.44
C PRO A 59 -14.45 -4.56 -11.95
N SER A 60 -13.22 -4.35 -11.51
CA SER A 60 -12.91 -3.95 -10.13
C SER A 60 -13.88 -2.84 -9.70
N PRO A 61 -14.42 -2.87 -8.47
CA PRO A 61 -15.15 -1.74 -7.91
C PRO A 61 -14.41 -0.42 -8.10
N TRP A 62 -13.07 -0.47 -8.13
CA TRP A 62 -12.17 0.63 -8.43
C TRP A 62 -12.42 1.32 -9.79
N GLN A 63 -12.89 0.58 -10.80
CA GLN A 63 -13.17 1.11 -12.14
C GLN A 63 -14.57 1.73 -12.28
N LYS A 64 -15.50 1.47 -11.34
CA LYS A 64 -16.91 1.89 -11.43
C LYS A 64 -17.23 3.18 -10.66
N VAL A 65 -16.24 3.88 -10.12
CA VAL A 65 -16.50 4.97 -9.19
C VAL A 65 -16.94 6.25 -9.90
N GLN A 66 -18.01 6.83 -9.38
CA GLN A 66 -18.59 8.11 -9.80
C GLN A 66 -17.58 9.27 -9.62
N HIS A 67 -17.77 10.35 -10.37
CA HIS A 67 -16.93 11.57 -10.37
C HIS A 67 -16.74 12.26 -9.01
N ASP A 68 -17.49 11.87 -7.96
CA ASP A 68 -17.48 12.49 -6.63
C ASP A 68 -16.79 11.62 -5.55
N ALA A 69 -16.01 10.62 -5.93
CA ALA A 69 -15.32 9.76 -5.00
C ALA A 69 -13.82 10.06 -4.94
N LEU A 70 -13.29 10.12 -3.72
CA LEU A 70 -11.86 10.25 -3.46
C LEU A 70 -11.22 8.87 -3.37
N LYS A 71 -10.22 8.63 -4.21
CA LYS A 71 -9.47 7.37 -4.28
C LYS A 71 -8.11 7.52 -3.61
N ILE A 72 -7.83 6.67 -2.65
CA ILE A 72 -6.59 6.67 -1.88
C ILE A 72 -5.95 5.30 -1.97
N VAL A 73 -4.65 5.24 -2.23
CA VAL A 73 -3.84 4.02 -2.15
C VAL A 73 -2.86 4.16 -1.00
N SER A 74 -2.72 3.11 -0.19
CA SER A 74 -1.69 2.99 0.83
C SER A 74 -0.88 1.72 0.60
N LEU A 75 0.45 1.83 0.47
CA LEU A 75 1.35 0.72 0.14
C LEU A 75 2.70 0.91 0.82
N ASN A 76 3.20 -0.13 1.47
CA ASN A 76 4.62 -0.26 1.76
C ASN A 76 5.33 -0.70 0.47
N CYS A 77 6.18 0.18 -0.09
CA CYS A 77 6.78 -0.05 -1.41
C CYS A 77 8.14 -0.79 -1.35
N ALA A 78 8.59 -1.21 -0.17
CA ALA A 78 9.85 -1.93 0.03
C ALA A 78 11.07 -1.25 -0.65
N GLY A 79 11.08 0.09 -0.69
CA GLY A 79 12.08 0.91 -1.38
C GLY A 79 11.55 1.57 -2.64
N LEU A 80 11.53 2.90 -2.66
CA LEU A 80 10.96 3.65 -3.78
C LEU A 80 11.86 3.58 -5.02
N ALA A 81 13.17 3.77 -4.85
CA ALA A 81 14.09 3.85 -5.97
C ALA A 81 14.09 2.59 -6.88
N PRO A 82 14.19 1.36 -6.36
CA PRO A 82 14.18 0.17 -7.21
C PRO A 82 12.82 -0.09 -7.87
N HIS A 83 11.72 0.38 -7.29
CA HIS A 83 10.35 0.08 -7.72
C HIS A 83 9.60 1.26 -8.34
N PHE A 84 10.28 2.40 -8.55
CA PHE A 84 9.59 3.60 -9.04
C PHE A 84 8.93 3.40 -10.41
N THR A 85 9.65 2.74 -11.33
CA THR A 85 9.07 2.41 -12.65
C THR A 85 7.89 1.46 -12.55
N ASP A 86 7.92 0.50 -11.63
CA ASP A 86 6.82 -0.42 -11.40
C ASP A 86 5.59 0.31 -10.84
N ILE A 87 5.81 1.23 -9.90
CA ILE A 87 4.78 2.09 -9.32
C ILE A 87 4.11 2.96 -10.39
N LEU A 88 4.90 3.56 -11.30
CA LEU A 88 4.36 4.36 -12.41
C LEU A 88 3.52 3.54 -13.40
N ASN A 89 3.73 2.24 -13.47
CA ASN A 89 2.96 1.32 -14.32
C ASN A 89 1.84 0.59 -13.56
N ASP A 90 1.70 0.81 -12.26
CA ASP A 90 0.65 0.20 -11.44
C ASP A 90 -0.65 0.99 -11.59
N GLU A 91 -1.63 0.38 -12.26
CA GLU A 91 -2.93 1.01 -12.49
C GLU A 91 -3.68 1.35 -11.19
N HIS A 92 -3.52 0.57 -10.11
CA HIS A 92 -4.15 0.87 -8.83
C HIS A 92 -3.57 2.16 -8.25
N VAL A 93 -2.26 2.32 -8.32
CA VAL A 93 -1.55 3.50 -7.82
C VAL A 93 -1.87 4.73 -8.68
N MET A 94 -1.73 4.61 -10.01
CA MET A 94 -1.86 5.77 -10.92
C MET A 94 -3.30 6.25 -11.10
N ASN A 95 -4.31 5.41 -10.80
CA ASN A 95 -5.71 5.81 -10.77
C ASN A 95 -6.17 6.45 -9.45
N ALA A 96 -5.29 6.52 -8.45
CA ALA A 96 -5.58 7.17 -7.18
C ALA A 96 -5.52 8.71 -7.30
N ASP A 97 -6.18 9.39 -6.36
CA ASP A 97 -6.06 10.83 -6.17
C ASP A 97 -5.01 11.17 -5.12
N ILE A 98 -4.78 10.22 -4.19
CA ILE A 98 -3.79 10.29 -3.13
C ILE A 98 -3.08 8.94 -3.02
N ILE A 99 -1.74 8.98 -2.94
CA ILE A 99 -0.90 7.80 -2.84
C ILE A 99 -0.03 7.94 -1.59
N HIS A 100 -0.24 7.07 -0.61
CA HIS A 100 0.56 6.97 0.59
C HIS A 100 1.56 5.81 0.43
N LEU A 101 2.87 6.11 0.35
CA LEU A 101 3.90 5.08 0.32
C LEU A 101 4.75 5.12 1.59
N SER A 102 5.06 3.95 2.12
CA SER A 102 5.99 3.75 3.24
C SER A 102 7.20 2.91 2.84
N GLU A 103 8.24 2.95 3.67
CA GLU A 103 9.55 2.34 3.42
C GLU A 103 10.19 2.81 2.11
N THR A 104 10.15 4.11 1.86
CA THR A 104 10.72 4.70 0.63
C THR A 104 12.23 4.56 0.54
N SER A 105 12.93 4.40 1.66
CA SER A 105 14.39 4.28 1.77
C SER A 105 15.19 5.46 1.21
N LEU A 106 14.55 6.59 0.94
CA LEU A 106 15.19 7.76 0.35
C LEU A 106 15.96 8.59 1.37
N MET A 107 16.97 9.29 0.89
CA MET A 107 17.69 10.34 1.59
C MET A 107 17.20 11.72 1.08
N ASP A 108 17.46 12.78 1.87
CA ASP A 108 16.93 14.12 1.60
C ASP A 108 17.24 14.68 0.18
N GLN A 109 18.36 14.27 -0.44
CA GLN A 109 18.74 14.72 -1.78
C GLN A 109 18.03 13.97 -2.92
N ASP A 110 17.32 12.89 -2.62
CA ASP A 110 16.77 12.01 -3.65
C ASP A 110 15.36 12.43 -4.10
N GLU A 111 14.67 13.27 -3.33
CA GLU A 111 13.24 13.60 -3.49
C GLU A 111 12.88 14.05 -4.91
N GLN A 112 13.67 14.94 -5.51
CA GLN A 112 13.41 15.48 -6.85
C GLN A 112 13.42 14.44 -7.97
N SER A 113 14.08 13.29 -7.73
CA SER A 113 14.15 12.20 -8.71
C SER A 113 12.90 11.34 -8.74
N PHE A 114 12.00 11.51 -7.78
CA PHE A 114 10.81 10.68 -7.61
C PHE A 114 9.51 11.48 -7.69
N GLU A 115 9.47 12.47 -8.54
CA GLU A 115 8.24 13.22 -8.86
C GLU A 115 7.35 12.42 -9.81
N ILE A 116 6.03 12.46 -9.59
CA ILE A 116 5.01 11.84 -10.46
C ILE A 116 4.27 12.97 -11.16
N GLU A 117 4.22 12.92 -12.49
CA GLU A 117 3.51 13.93 -13.29
C GLU A 117 2.03 14.00 -12.89
N GLY A 118 1.54 15.22 -12.66
CA GLY A 118 0.17 15.48 -12.23
C GLY A 118 -0.07 15.35 -10.73
N PHE A 119 0.96 15.03 -9.94
CA PHE A 119 0.89 14.98 -8.49
C PHE A 119 1.84 15.99 -7.85
N HIS A 120 1.42 16.54 -6.73
CA HIS A 120 2.32 17.12 -5.73
C HIS A 120 2.81 16.02 -4.81
N SER A 121 3.97 16.21 -4.22
CA SER A 121 4.58 15.24 -3.31
C SER A 121 5.01 15.88 -2.00
N HIS A 122 4.96 15.12 -0.93
CA HIS A 122 5.53 15.49 0.36
C HIS A 122 6.25 14.29 0.97
N PHE A 123 7.52 14.47 1.33
CA PHE A 123 8.41 13.40 1.78
C PHE A 123 8.81 13.56 3.24
N ILE A 124 8.95 12.44 3.94
CA ILE A 124 9.79 12.29 5.13
C ILE A 124 10.88 11.27 4.80
N THR A 125 12.08 11.76 4.55
CA THR A 125 13.23 10.94 4.18
C THR A 125 14.00 10.54 5.45
N VAL A 126 14.26 9.27 5.62
CA VAL A 126 14.99 8.70 6.78
C VAL A 126 16.08 7.73 6.33
N GLY A 127 15.91 7.13 5.15
CA GLY A 127 16.79 6.08 4.62
C GLY A 127 16.64 4.73 5.37
N ASN A 128 17.44 3.76 4.99
CA ASN A 128 17.56 2.47 5.67
C ASN A 128 16.22 1.72 5.87
N GLY A 129 15.44 1.54 4.81
CA GLY A 129 14.14 0.84 4.87
C GLY A 129 13.05 1.64 5.59
N LYS A 130 13.15 2.97 5.65
CA LYS A 130 12.20 3.85 6.31
C LYS A 130 11.87 5.03 5.43
N GLY A 131 10.97 5.88 5.90
CA GLY A 131 10.54 7.07 5.20
C GLY A 131 9.13 6.92 4.64
N LEU A 132 8.50 8.05 4.44
CA LEU A 132 7.17 8.20 3.89
C LEU A 132 7.20 9.14 2.69
N VAL A 133 6.32 8.91 1.74
CA VAL A 133 5.90 9.92 0.78
C VAL A 133 4.38 9.88 0.62
N THR A 134 3.80 11.03 0.44
CA THR A 134 2.42 11.17 -0.01
C THR A 134 2.41 11.97 -1.29
N TYR A 135 1.92 11.35 -2.37
CA TYR A 135 1.59 12.04 -3.60
C TYR A 135 0.10 12.37 -3.59
N PHE A 136 -0.27 13.56 -4.05
CA PHE A 136 -1.65 14.02 -4.07
C PHE A 136 -1.89 14.95 -5.24
N LYS A 137 -3.07 14.86 -5.86
CA LYS A 137 -3.52 15.79 -6.87
C LYS A 137 -3.81 17.14 -6.23
N GLN A 138 -3.45 18.21 -6.92
CA GLN A 138 -3.72 19.58 -6.47
C GLN A 138 -5.22 19.75 -6.18
N GLU A 139 -5.58 20.54 -5.16
CA GLU A 139 -6.96 20.84 -4.74
C GLU A 139 -7.63 19.80 -3.81
N VAL A 140 -7.06 18.63 -3.60
CA VAL A 140 -7.70 17.61 -2.75
C VAL A 140 -7.40 17.86 -1.28
N VAL A 141 -6.13 18.09 -0.92
CA VAL A 141 -5.66 18.24 0.47
C VAL A 141 -4.49 19.22 0.55
N GLN A 142 -4.23 19.71 1.77
CA GLN A 142 -3.07 20.53 2.10
C GLN A 142 -2.26 19.85 3.19
N HIS A 143 -0.94 19.90 3.08
CA HIS A 143 -0.04 19.45 4.14
C HIS A 143 -0.27 20.28 5.42
N GLU A 144 -0.31 19.60 6.58
CA GLU A 144 -0.52 20.25 7.88
C GLU A 144 0.67 20.07 8.82
N LEU A 145 1.15 18.85 9.01
CA LEU A 145 2.28 18.59 9.91
C LEU A 145 2.98 17.26 9.64
N ASP A 146 4.21 17.17 10.12
CA ASP A 146 5.05 15.97 10.12
C ASP A 146 5.51 15.58 11.52
N ILE A 147 5.68 14.26 11.72
CA ILE A 147 6.49 13.70 12.80
C ILE A 147 7.59 12.85 12.16
N LYS A 148 8.83 13.25 12.33
CA LYS A 148 10.02 12.56 11.81
C LYS A 148 10.85 12.05 12.98
N GLU A 149 10.60 10.81 13.39
CA GLU A 149 11.37 10.12 14.41
C GLU A 149 12.08 8.90 13.80
N LYS A 150 13.14 8.42 14.45
CA LYS A 150 13.94 7.30 13.93
C LYS A 150 13.12 6.05 13.62
N ASN A 151 12.10 5.75 14.42
CA ASN A 151 11.32 4.51 14.33
C ASN A 151 9.83 4.76 14.05
N MET A 152 9.47 6.00 13.76
CA MET A 152 8.09 6.38 13.52
C MET A 152 8.06 7.66 12.67
N GLN A 153 7.26 7.62 11.61
CA GLN A 153 7.02 8.78 10.76
C GLN A 153 5.52 8.95 10.56
N ILE A 154 5.07 10.19 10.54
CA ILE A 154 3.66 10.53 10.29
C ILE A 154 3.63 11.77 9.41
N ILE A 155 2.82 11.74 8.35
CA ILE A 155 2.46 12.91 7.55
C ILE A 155 0.97 13.13 7.71
N LYS A 156 0.55 14.32 8.07
CA LYS A 156 -0.85 14.71 8.12
C LYS A 156 -1.19 15.71 7.05
N PHE A 157 -2.23 15.42 6.31
CA PHE A 157 -2.90 16.31 5.38
C PHE A 157 -4.31 16.66 5.88
N THR A 158 -4.79 17.80 5.47
CA THR A 158 -6.14 18.28 5.79
C THR A 158 -6.80 18.90 4.57
N SER A 159 -8.12 18.79 4.51
CA SER A 159 -8.99 19.56 3.62
C SER A 159 -10.10 20.20 4.45
N SER A 160 -11.05 20.89 3.85
CA SER A 160 -12.23 21.40 4.57
C SER A 160 -13.10 20.30 5.17
N GLN A 161 -13.06 19.07 4.64
CA GLN A 161 -14.00 18.00 4.96
C GLN A 161 -13.36 16.73 5.50
N LEU A 162 -12.03 16.60 5.47
CA LEU A 162 -11.34 15.35 5.76
C LEU A 162 -9.92 15.61 6.28
N ASP A 163 -9.51 14.85 7.27
CA ASP A 163 -8.10 14.72 7.67
C ASP A 163 -7.56 13.36 7.20
N LEU A 164 -6.35 13.35 6.63
CA LEU A 164 -5.64 12.15 6.18
C LEU A 164 -4.33 12.05 6.93
N VAL A 165 -4.02 10.86 7.42
CA VAL A 165 -2.80 10.58 8.17
C VAL A 165 -2.11 9.37 7.57
N ASN A 166 -0.92 9.57 7.02
CA ASN A 166 -0.03 8.51 6.54
C ASN A 166 0.96 8.17 7.66
N VAL A 167 1.06 6.89 8.00
CA VAL A 167 1.83 6.40 9.16
C VAL A 167 2.81 5.32 8.74
N TYR A 168 4.03 5.43 9.25
CA TYR A 168 4.97 4.33 9.29
C TYR A 168 5.52 4.14 10.71
N ARG A 169 5.53 2.92 11.20
CA ARG A 169 6.18 2.52 12.44
C ARG A 169 7.09 1.32 12.21
N SER A 170 8.36 1.45 12.47
CA SER A 170 9.26 0.29 12.42
C SER A 170 8.95 -0.72 13.54
N ASN A 171 9.40 -1.97 13.39
CA ASN A 171 9.21 -3.02 14.41
C ASN A 171 9.68 -2.60 15.82
N ASN A 172 10.69 -1.76 15.92
CA ASN A 172 11.25 -1.26 17.18
C ASN A 172 10.57 0.03 17.67
N GLY A 173 9.57 0.55 16.96
CA GLY A 173 8.86 1.76 17.35
C GLY A 173 7.89 1.51 18.51
N HIS A 174 7.70 2.52 19.37
CA HIS A 174 6.79 2.43 20.51
C HIS A 174 5.34 2.69 20.09
N SER A 175 4.48 1.65 20.13
CA SER A 175 3.08 1.75 19.68
C SER A 175 2.24 2.73 20.52
N VAL A 176 2.55 2.86 21.81
CA VAL A 176 1.85 3.82 22.69
C VAL A 176 2.21 5.27 22.35
N GLU A 177 3.46 5.51 21.99
CA GLU A 177 3.93 6.84 21.57
C GLU A 177 3.30 7.25 20.24
N LEU A 178 3.27 6.33 19.27
CA LEU A 178 2.54 6.51 18.01
C LEU A 178 1.07 6.86 18.26
N LEU A 179 0.38 6.10 19.13
CA LEU A 179 -1.00 6.38 19.50
C LEU A 179 -1.16 7.79 20.07
N ASN A 180 -0.27 8.19 20.98
CA ASN A 180 -0.31 9.52 21.61
C ASN A 180 -0.13 10.64 20.58
N HIS A 181 0.78 10.46 19.61
CA HIS A 181 0.95 11.42 18.52
C HIS A 181 -0.30 11.52 17.66
N ILE A 182 -0.85 10.39 17.25
CA ILE A 182 -2.09 10.37 16.45
C ILE A 182 -3.24 11.05 17.21
N LEU A 183 -3.46 10.70 18.47
CA LEU A 183 -4.58 11.26 19.26
C LEU A 183 -4.44 12.78 19.50
N LYS A 184 -3.21 13.31 19.54
CA LYS A 184 -2.99 14.77 19.68
C LYS A 184 -3.31 15.54 18.40
N MET A 185 -3.17 14.91 17.22
CA MET A 185 -3.34 15.61 15.95
C MET A 185 -4.74 15.47 15.35
N ILE A 186 -5.54 14.49 15.78
CA ILE A 186 -6.89 14.28 15.25
C ILE A 186 -7.90 15.27 15.85
N ARG A 187 -8.81 15.73 14.98
CA ARG A 187 -9.95 16.57 15.39
C ARG A 187 -11.16 15.69 15.66
N GLN A 188 -11.91 15.99 16.71
CA GLN A 188 -13.07 15.18 17.11
C GLN A 188 -14.27 15.38 16.16
N ASP A 189 -14.38 16.55 15.59
CA ASP A 189 -15.47 17.02 14.73
C ASP A 189 -15.21 16.82 13.24
N LYS A 190 -14.12 16.12 12.87
CA LYS A 190 -13.75 15.98 11.47
C LYS A 190 -13.54 14.51 11.09
N PRO A 191 -14.09 14.07 9.95
CA PRO A 191 -13.79 12.78 9.38
C PRO A 191 -12.27 12.60 9.24
N THR A 192 -11.78 11.45 9.62
CA THR A 192 -10.33 11.17 9.60
C THR A 192 -10.06 9.76 9.11
N LEU A 193 -9.17 9.65 8.11
CA LEU A 193 -8.61 8.39 7.64
C LEU A 193 -7.14 8.31 8.04
N ILE A 194 -6.77 7.23 8.71
CA ILE A 194 -5.38 6.92 9.08
C ILE A 194 -4.98 5.65 8.34
N THR A 195 -3.91 5.71 7.55
CA THR A 195 -3.40 4.55 6.80
C THR A 195 -1.91 4.39 6.99
N GLY A 196 -1.39 3.22 6.65
CA GLY A 196 0.04 2.96 6.56
C GLY A 196 0.46 1.66 7.21
N ASP A 197 1.78 1.45 7.29
CA ASP A 197 2.39 0.29 7.91
C ASP A 197 2.65 0.54 9.40
N PHE A 198 1.86 -0.14 10.21
CA PHE A 198 1.97 -0.08 11.67
C PHE A 198 2.96 -1.10 12.24
N ASN A 199 3.37 -2.10 11.44
CA ASN A 199 4.19 -3.22 11.90
C ASN A 199 3.65 -3.89 13.19
N ILE A 200 2.32 -3.88 13.37
CA ILE A 200 1.59 -4.54 14.45
C ILE A 200 0.57 -5.46 13.79
N CYS A 201 0.71 -6.78 13.94
CA CYS A 201 -0.25 -7.70 13.36
C CYS A 201 -1.60 -7.62 14.08
N TYR A 202 -2.60 -7.05 13.41
CA TYR A 202 -3.96 -6.91 13.94
C TYR A 202 -4.63 -8.28 14.16
N LEU A 203 -4.40 -9.26 13.28
CA LEU A 203 -5.01 -10.60 13.38
C LEU A 203 -4.54 -11.36 14.63
N LYS A 204 -3.24 -11.21 14.99
CA LYS A 204 -2.66 -11.91 16.15
C LYS A 204 -2.91 -11.19 17.46
N ASN A 205 -3.14 -9.89 17.41
CA ASN A 205 -3.23 -9.05 18.61
C ASN A 205 -4.25 -7.91 18.43
N GLN A 206 -5.52 -8.27 18.25
CA GLN A 206 -6.62 -7.32 18.13
C GLN A 206 -6.77 -6.42 19.38
N ASN A 207 -6.37 -6.94 20.53
CA ASN A 207 -6.44 -6.24 21.81
C ASN A 207 -5.17 -5.42 22.13
N ASN A 208 -4.30 -5.13 21.15
CA ASN A 208 -3.15 -4.28 21.41
C ASN A 208 -3.58 -2.84 21.76
N ARG A 209 -2.73 -2.17 22.53
CA ARG A 209 -3.02 -0.81 23.04
C ARG A 209 -3.29 0.22 21.93
N MET A 210 -2.64 0.03 20.79
CA MET A 210 -2.82 0.92 19.62
C MET A 210 -4.23 0.81 19.07
N SER A 211 -4.67 -0.39 18.72
CA SER A 211 -6.01 -0.65 18.17
C SER A 211 -7.10 -0.26 19.16
N GLN A 212 -6.98 -0.71 20.42
CA GLN A 212 -7.94 -0.32 21.48
C GLN A 212 -7.99 1.19 21.70
N GLY A 213 -6.86 1.88 21.63
CA GLY A 213 -6.80 3.33 21.77
C GLY A 213 -7.52 4.05 20.65
N LEU A 214 -7.38 3.59 19.41
CA LEU A 214 -8.10 4.15 18.27
C LEU A 214 -9.60 3.80 18.33
N GLU A 215 -9.97 2.58 18.66
CA GLU A 215 -11.38 2.16 18.80
C GLU A 215 -12.11 2.97 19.89
N ARG A 216 -11.48 3.23 21.04
CA ARG A 216 -12.05 4.12 22.08
C ARG A 216 -12.25 5.55 21.61
N ASN A 217 -11.51 5.97 20.58
CA ASN A 217 -11.66 7.27 19.93
C ASN A 217 -12.51 7.19 18.64
N LEU A 218 -13.37 6.16 18.56
CA LEU A 218 -14.37 5.95 17.51
C LEU A 218 -13.80 5.65 16.12
N PHE A 219 -12.56 5.21 16.04
CA PHE A 219 -12.01 4.69 14.80
C PHE A 219 -12.39 3.23 14.58
N LYS A 220 -12.74 2.90 13.35
CA LYS A 220 -13.03 1.53 12.89
C LYS A 220 -11.88 1.06 12.01
N GLN A 221 -11.28 -0.11 12.33
CA GLN A 221 -10.33 -0.78 11.43
C GLN A 221 -11.08 -1.35 10.22
N LEU A 222 -10.65 -0.96 9.02
CA LEU A 222 -11.32 -1.30 7.77
C LEU A 222 -10.76 -2.57 7.13
N VAL A 223 -9.43 -2.78 7.23
CA VAL A 223 -8.74 -3.95 6.67
C VAL A 223 -8.94 -5.15 7.58
N LYS A 224 -9.34 -6.29 7.01
CA LYS A 224 -9.67 -7.50 7.78
C LYS A 224 -8.83 -8.72 7.44
N GLU A 225 -8.08 -8.66 6.36
CA GLU A 225 -7.26 -9.76 5.86
C GLU A 225 -5.77 -9.41 5.96
N ALA A 226 -4.92 -10.45 5.89
CA ALA A 226 -3.47 -10.27 5.91
C ALA A 226 -3.02 -9.37 4.75
N THR A 227 -2.08 -8.48 5.02
CA THR A 227 -1.52 -7.52 4.06
C THR A 227 -0.04 -7.79 3.74
N HIS A 228 0.57 -8.74 4.42
CA HIS A 228 1.97 -9.08 4.21
C HIS A 228 2.09 -10.57 3.84
N ILE A 229 3.01 -10.91 2.94
CA ILE A 229 3.22 -12.27 2.41
C ILE A 229 3.41 -13.35 3.51
N ARG A 230 3.88 -12.96 4.71
CA ARG A 230 4.01 -13.84 5.87
C ARG A 230 2.71 -14.03 6.68
N GLY A 231 1.57 -13.57 6.13
CA GLY A 231 0.24 -13.74 6.73
C GLY A 231 -0.05 -12.77 7.88
N GLY A 232 0.68 -11.68 8.01
CA GLY A 232 0.39 -10.60 8.96
C GLY A 232 -0.53 -9.54 8.37
N LEU A 233 -1.49 -9.03 9.14
CA LEU A 233 -2.18 -7.78 8.85
C LEU A 233 -1.43 -6.69 9.59
N ILE A 234 -0.49 -6.03 8.93
CA ILE A 234 0.40 -5.00 9.51
C ILE A 234 0.19 -3.63 8.87
N ASP A 235 -0.38 -3.59 7.67
CA ASP A 235 -0.83 -2.38 7.01
C ASP A 235 -2.29 -2.14 7.39
N HIS A 236 -2.57 -1.01 8.02
CA HIS A 236 -3.88 -0.71 8.59
C HIS A 236 -4.55 0.46 7.89
N ALA A 237 -5.88 0.47 7.93
CA ALA A 237 -6.69 1.63 7.57
C ALA A 237 -7.76 1.83 8.65
N TYR A 238 -7.67 2.95 9.38
CA TYR A 238 -8.63 3.32 10.41
C TYR A 238 -9.47 4.51 9.96
N TRP A 239 -10.77 4.38 10.09
CA TRP A 239 -11.75 5.38 9.69
C TRP A 239 -12.58 5.88 10.84
N LYS A 240 -12.77 7.19 10.90
CA LYS A 240 -13.69 7.86 11.81
C LYS A 240 -14.48 8.92 11.04
N ASP A 241 -15.80 8.84 11.07
CA ASP A 241 -16.73 9.87 10.60
C ASP A 241 -17.94 9.95 11.51
N THR A 242 -17.83 10.73 12.56
CA THR A 242 -18.92 10.94 13.53
C THR A 242 -20.03 11.83 12.97
N MET A 243 -19.73 12.63 11.96
CA MET A 243 -20.66 13.55 11.30
C MET A 243 -21.44 12.91 10.16
N ARG A 244 -21.07 11.69 9.76
CA ARG A 244 -21.66 10.96 8.63
C ARG A 244 -21.68 11.76 7.32
N VAL A 245 -20.59 12.46 7.06
CA VAL A 245 -20.40 13.23 5.81
C VAL A 245 -20.16 12.32 4.63
N TRP A 246 -19.55 11.16 4.90
CA TRP A 246 -19.17 10.17 3.89
C TRP A 246 -19.95 8.87 4.09
N LEU A 247 -20.11 8.12 3.01
CA LEU A 247 -20.53 6.72 3.08
C LEU A 247 -19.43 5.88 3.74
N ASP A 248 -19.78 4.68 4.20
CA ASP A 248 -18.77 3.72 4.68
C ASP A 248 -17.72 3.50 3.57
N PRO A 249 -16.42 3.61 3.87
CA PRO A 249 -15.36 3.47 2.88
C PRO A 249 -15.39 2.09 2.22
N ALA A 250 -15.28 2.05 0.90
CA ALA A 250 -15.02 0.80 0.18
C ALA A 250 -13.53 0.51 0.22
N ILE A 251 -13.18 -0.75 0.54
CA ILE A 251 -11.80 -1.23 0.65
C ILE A 251 -11.58 -2.35 -0.37
N GLU A 252 -10.52 -2.23 -1.13
CA GLU A 252 -9.98 -3.28 -1.99
C GLU A 252 -8.51 -3.49 -1.64
N ARG A 253 -8.09 -4.74 -1.60
CA ARG A 253 -6.69 -5.14 -1.41
C ARG A 253 -6.15 -5.71 -2.71
N TYR A 254 -4.96 -5.33 -3.10
CA TYR A 254 -4.27 -5.89 -4.25
C TYR A 254 -2.82 -6.24 -3.89
N SER A 255 -2.23 -7.20 -4.60
CA SER A 255 -0.86 -7.66 -4.35
C SER A 255 0.05 -7.22 -5.49
N PRO A 256 0.83 -6.16 -5.33
CA PRO A 256 1.83 -5.76 -6.32
C PRO A 256 2.96 -6.78 -6.35
N TYR A 257 3.52 -7.04 -7.52
CA TYR A 257 4.61 -8.01 -7.66
C TYR A 257 5.96 -7.50 -7.13
N TYR A 258 6.07 -6.20 -6.91
CA TYR A 258 7.31 -5.52 -6.50
C TYR A 258 7.39 -5.26 -4.98
N SER A 259 6.42 -5.68 -4.20
CA SER A 259 6.45 -5.56 -2.74
C SER A 259 5.99 -6.87 -2.08
N ASP A 260 6.49 -7.15 -0.90
CA ASP A 260 5.99 -8.23 -0.03
C ASP A 260 4.79 -7.80 0.83
N HIS A 261 4.33 -6.54 0.66
CA HIS A 261 3.10 -6.01 1.20
C HIS A 261 2.02 -5.87 0.11
N ASP A 262 0.78 -6.09 0.50
CA ASP A 262 -0.38 -5.76 -0.33
C ASP A 262 -0.69 -4.26 -0.23
N GLY A 263 -1.11 -3.68 -1.36
CA GLY A 263 -1.66 -2.34 -1.40
C GLY A 263 -3.12 -2.32 -0.95
N ILE A 264 -3.52 -1.26 -0.27
CA ILE A 264 -4.87 -0.99 0.19
C ILE A 264 -5.44 0.16 -0.61
N CYS A 265 -6.44 -0.13 -1.45
CA CYS A 265 -7.22 0.86 -2.18
C CYS A 265 -8.45 1.25 -1.37
N ILE A 266 -8.63 2.54 -1.13
CA ILE A 266 -9.72 3.09 -0.32
C ILE A 266 -10.51 4.07 -1.17
N THR A 267 -11.82 3.85 -1.26
CA THR A 267 -12.71 4.76 -1.95
C THR A 267 -13.63 5.44 -0.93
N LEU A 268 -13.56 6.76 -0.83
CA LEU A 268 -14.44 7.58 -0.02
C LEU A 268 -15.46 8.27 -0.93
N THR A 269 -16.74 7.99 -0.72
CA THR A 269 -17.83 8.59 -1.48
C THR A 269 -18.65 9.49 -0.56
N LYS A 270 -18.93 10.71 -0.96
CA LYS A 270 -19.79 11.61 -0.19
C LYS A 270 -21.24 11.13 -0.21
N HIS A 271 -21.97 11.37 0.90
CA HIS A 271 -23.42 11.27 0.84
C HIS A 271 -23.94 12.28 -0.20
N SER A 272 -24.72 11.82 -1.15
CA SER A 272 -25.52 12.71 -1.98
C SER A 272 -26.54 13.38 -1.07
N LEU A 273 -26.42 14.67 -0.87
CA LEU A 273 -27.53 15.46 -0.32
C LEU A 273 -28.60 15.40 -1.39
N ASP A 274 -29.64 14.60 -1.17
CA ASP A 274 -30.76 14.46 -2.07
C ASP A 274 -31.31 15.83 -2.42
N LYS A 275 -31.36 16.11 -3.73
CA LYS A 275 -32.14 17.21 -4.31
C LYS A 275 -33.64 16.92 -4.17
N GLU A 276 -34.11 16.54 -2.99
CA GLU A 276 -35.52 16.45 -2.68
C GLU A 276 -35.96 17.65 -1.88
N SER A 277 -36.12 18.80 -2.54
CA SER A 277 -37.11 19.82 -2.14
C SER A 277 -37.19 20.93 -3.21
N LYS A 278 -37.62 20.60 -4.41
CA LYS A 278 -38.31 21.55 -5.31
C LYS A 278 -39.39 20.81 -6.08
N GLY A 279 -40.49 20.59 -5.41
CA GLY A 279 -41.71 20.03 -5.96
C GLY A 279 -42.84 20.25 -4.99
N GLY A 280 -43.31 21.46 -4.90
CA GLY A 280 -44.47 21.88 -4.13
C GLY A 280 -44.90 23.23 -4.60
#